data_1bb081daae1ef7853e9838ff7d75acbe
#
_entry.id   1bb081daae1ef7853e9838ff7d75acbe
#
_cell.length_a   1.000
_cell.length_b   1.000
_cell.length_c   1.000
_cell.angle_alpha   90.00
_cell.angle_beta   90.00
_cell.angle_gamma   90.00
#
_symmetry.space_group_name_H-M   'P 1'
#
loop_
_entity.id
_entity.type
_entity.pdbx_description
1 polymer ?
#
loop_
_entity_poly.entity_id
_entity_poly.type
_entity_poly.pdbx_seq_one_letter_code
_entity_poly.pdbx_strand_id
1 'polypeptide(L)'
;SDTGLDADHGDFDGRVRAVYNQFGPDNSALDSNSGHGTHVAATLLGDGSGDVSALGMVPAATFHFYQLEVDSSGILARWGSLYDMFSHAWQNSARIQTNSWGNENLVGEYSSDSRSADAFIVDNPRFLVLFSSGDLGEDGANTVTPPGSAKNVLTIGATTTGSMGSDSEGSVPAFSSKGSTLDGRIKPDLVAPGVMLCSARAEEASSAQGESCSSTTHSDGTTPLYMALNGSSMATAVAAGGATMVRQYVRSDVGITEPRSDLIKAGVNNWAG
;
A
#
# COMPACT_ATOMS: atom_id res chain seq x y z
N SER A 1 -4.51 -2.93 -3.66
CA SER A 1 -5.93 -2.51 -3.69
C SER A 1 -6.16 -1.38 -2.72
N ASP A 2 -7.06 -0.47 -3.06
CA ASP A 2 -7.28 0.76 -2.29
C ASP A 2 -8.60 1.45 -2.70
N THR A 3 -8.76 2.75 -2.39
CA THR A 3 -9.91 3.58 -2.76
C THR A 3 -10.17 3.52 -4.25
N GLY A 4 -9.50 4.27 -5.06
CA GLY A 4 -9.60 4.32 -6.51
C GLY A 4 -8.25 4.63 -7.14
N LEU A 5 -8.24 4.86 -8.44
CA LEU A 5 -7.04 5.24 -9.19
C LEU A 5 -7.40 6.30 -10.24
N ASP A 6 -6.76 7.46 -10.17
CA ASP A 6 -6.63 8.39 -11.28
C ASP A 6 -5.65 7.79 -12.30
N ALA A 7 -6.20 6.96 -13.19
CA ALA A 7 -5.40 6.14 -14.09
C ALA A 7 -4.76 6.92 -15.25
N ASP A 8 -5.22 8.14 -15.49
CA ASP A 8 -4.71 9.07 -16.49
C ASP A 8 -3.76 10.13 -15.88
N HIS A 9 -3.47 10.06 -14.59
CA HIS A 9 -2.34 10.81 -14.02
C HIS A 9 -1.05 10.45 -14.76
N GLY A 10 -0.32 11.46 -15.24
CA GLY A 10 0.87 11.29 -16.09
C GLY A 10 1.92 10.33 -15.55
N ASP A 11 2.05 10.28 -14.22
CA ASP A 11 2.98 9.36 -13.53
C ASP A 11 2.70 7.87 -13.76
N PHE A 12 1.57 7.52 -14.38
CA PHE A 12 1.22 6.12 -14.66
C PHE A 12 1.26 5.75 -16.14
N ASP A 13 1.62 6.67 -17.02
CA ASP A 13 1.54 6.50 -18.47
C ASP A 13 2.12 5.17 -18.96
N GLY A 14 1.27 4.40 -19.69
CA GLY A 14 1.62 3.12 -20.30
C GLY A 14 1.87 1.96 -19.34
N ARG A 15 1.70 2.14 -18.00
CA ARG A 15 2.04 1.13 -17.00
C ARG A 15 0.86 0.53 -16.25
N VAL A 16 -0.32 1.14 -16.32
CA VAL A 16 -1.57 0.55 -15.82
C VAL A 16 -2.02 -0.56 -16.77
N ARG A 17 -2.05 -1.80 -16.31
CA ARG A 17 -2.52 -2.94 -17.10
C ARG A 17 -4.04 -3.07 -17.08
N ALA A 18 -4.63 -2.86 -15.93
CA ALA A 18 -6.07 -2.81 -15.75
C ALA A 18 -6.41 -2.21 -14.37
N VAL A 19 -7.57 -1.56 -14.29
CA VAL A 19 -8.23 -1.20 -13.04
C VAL A 19 -9.46 -2.07 -12.91
N TYR A 20 -9.59 -2.80 -11.81
CA TYR A 20 -10.70 -3.71 -11.52
C TYR A 20 -11.58 -3.13 -10.42
N ASN A 21 -12.85 -2.95 -10.71
CA ASN A 21 -13.88 -2.51 -9.76
C ASN A 21 -14.88 -3.63 -9.38
N GLN A 22 -14.74 -4.81 -9.97
CA GLN A 22 -15.66 -5.94 -9.76
C GLN A 22 -15.67 -6.53 -8.34
N PHE A 23 -14.66 -6.19 -7.53
CA PHE A 23 -14.59 -6.57 -6.12
C PHE A 23 -15.11 -5.46 -5.20
N GLY A 24 -15.26 -4.24 -5.69
CA GLY A 24 -15.90 -3.13 -5.01
C GLY A 24 -17.43 -3.12 -5.21
N PRO A 25 -18.16 -2.35 -4.41
CA PRO A 25 -19.61 -2.35 -4.43
C PRO A 25 -20.25 -1.44 -5.49
N ASP A 26 -19.48 -0.56 -6.12
CA ASP A 26 -19.93 0.27 -7.23
C ASP A 26 -19.18 0.00 -8.53
N ASN A 27 -19.58 0.68 -9.60
CA ASN A 27 -18.99 0.48 -10.93
C ASN A 27 -17.93 1.53 -11.28
N SER A 28 -17.55 2.38 -10.33
CA SER A 28 -16.50 3.37 -10.52
C SER A 28 -15.13 2.73 -10.34
N ALA A 29 -14.12 3.33 -10.95
CA ALA A 29 -12.72 3.02 -10.72
C ALA A 29 -11.95 4.28 -10.29
N LEU A 30 -12.64 5.42 -10.26
CA LEU A 30 -12.08 6.73 -9.93
C LEU A 30 -11.71 6.80 -8.44
N ASP A 31 -10.78 7.68 -8.13
CA ASP A 31 -10.36 7.99 -6.75
C ASP A 31 -11.03 9.30 -6.30
N SER A 32 -12.38 9.27 -6.23
CA SER A 32 -13.22 10.47 -6.21
C SER A 32 -13.31 11.18 -4.84
N ASN A 33 -12.91 10.52 -3.76
CA ASN A 33 -12.98 11.09 -2.42
C ASN A 33 -11.63 11.62 -1.93
N SER A 34 -10.84 10.76 -1.34
CA SER A 34 -9.59 11.18 -0.66
C SER A 34 -8.37 11.28 -1.59
N GLY A 35 -8.37 10.60 -2.72
CA GLY A 35 -7.19 10.44 -3.57
C GLY A 35 -6.14 9.50 -2.96
N HIS A 36 -6.52 8.71 -1.95
CA HIS A 36 -5.59 7.88 -1.20
C HIS A 36 -4.98 6.77 -2.05
N GLY A 37 -5.79 6.06 -2.85
CA GLY A 37 -5.31 4.95 -3.68
C GLY A 37 -4.34 5.42 -4.77
N THR A 38 -4.61 6.56 -5.39
CA THR A 38 -3.71 7.21 -6.36
C THR A 38 -2.37 7.56 -5.72
N HIS A 39 -2.42 8.17 -4.52
CA HIS A 39 -1.22 8.52 -3.77
C HIS A 39 -0.36 7.29 -3.41
N VAL A 40 -0.98 6.24 -2.88
CA VAL A 40 -0.31 4.97 -2.54
C VAL A 40 0.25 4.29 -3.79
N ALA A 41 -0.51 4.27 -4.90
CA ALA A 41 -0.04 3.71 -6.15
C ALA A 41 1.18 4.45 -6.69
N ALA A 42 1.19 5.78 -6.66
CA ALA A 42 2.32 6.57 -7.14
C ALA A 42 3.53 6.53 -6.20
N THR A 43 3.32 6.45 -4.88
CA THR A 43 4.42 6.19 -3.92
C THR A 43 5.19 4.90 -4.29
N LEU A 44 4.49 3.90 -4.78
CA LEU A 44 5.11 2.67 -5.26
C LEU A 44 5.64 2.80 -6.70
N LEU A 45 4.86 3.38 -7.62
CA LEU A 45 4.95 3.17 -9.07
C LEU A 45 5.07 4.47 -9.89
N GLY A 46 4.90 5.64 -9.28
CA GLY A 46 4.99 6.93 -9.99
C GLY A 46 6.33 7.10 -10.67
N ASP A 47 6.36 7.60 -11.91
CA ASP A 47 7.61 7.83 -12.63
C ASP A 47 8.17 9.25 -12.46
N GLY A 48 7.47 10.08 -11.70
CA GLY A 48 7.90 11.45 -11.41
C GLY A 48 7.90 12.35 -12.66
N SER A 49 7.06 12.05 -13.65
CA SER A 49 7.02 12.82 -14.91
C SER A 49 6.61 14.28 -14.70
N GLY A 50 5.76 14.56 -13.74
CA GLY A 50 5.39 15.91 -13.35
C GLY A 50 6.37 16.57 -12.36
N ASP A 51 6.98 15.78 -11.48
CA ASP A 51 7.99 16.24 -10.51
C ASP A 51 8.86 15.05 -10.05
N VAL A 52 10.13 15.06 -10.39
CA VAL A 52 11.07 13.98 -10.07
C VAL A 52 11.23 13.76 -8.55
N SER A 53 10.91 14.74 -7.72
CA SER A 53 10.94 14.59 -6.26
C SER A 53 9.85 13.66 -5.72
N ALA A 54 8.80 13.40 -6.53
CA ALA A 54 7.73 12.47 -6.25
C ALA A 54 7.91 11.10 -6.92
N LEU A 55 9.13 10.77 -7.38
CA LEU A 55 9.45 9.48 -8.00
C LEU A 55 9.14 8.33 -7.07
N GLY A 56 8.34 7.38 -7.52
CA GLY A 56 8.00 6.16 -6.78
C GLY A 56 9.16 5.16 -6.70
N MET A 57 8.98 4.15 -5.86
CA MET A 57 10.03 3.16 -5.56
C MET A 57 10.43 2.28 -6.75
N VAL A 58 9.49 1.94 -7.63
CA VAL A 58 9.69 1.04 -8.78
C VAL A 58 9.00 1.58 -10.04
N PRO A 59 9.47 2.71 -10.57
CA PRO A 59 8.78 3.48 -11.61
C PRO A 59 8.70 2.75 -12.97
N ALA A 60 9.46 1.69 -13.18
CA ALA A 60 9.41 0.90 -14.41
C ALA A 60 8.44 -0.30 -14.35
N ALA A 61 7.85 -0.58 -13.18
CA ALA A 61 6.94 -1.71 -13.04
C ALA A 61 5.57 -1.42 -13.66
N THR A 62 4.92 -2.47 -14.16
CA THR A 62 3.52 -2.42 -14.59
C THR A 62 2.63 -3.04 -13.54
N PHE A 63 1.38 -2.60 -13.44
CA PHE A 63 0.52 -3.02 -12.36
C PHE A 63 -0.97 -3.18 -12.75
N HIS A 64 -1.68 -3.90 -11.89
CA HIS A 64 -3.13 -3.95 -11.82
C HIS A 64 -3.59 -3.25 -10.56
N PHE A 65 -4.69 -2.53 -10.63
CA PHE A 65 -5.30 -1.86 -9.47
C PHE A 65 -6.67 -2.49 -9.16
N TYR A 66 -7.02 -2.60 -7.89
CA TYR A 66 -8.32 -3.07 -7.41
C TYR A 66 -8.97 -1.96 -6.59
N GLN A 67 -9.99 -1.37 -7.15
CA GLN A 67 -10.80 -0.33 -6.53
C GLN A 67 -11.80 -0.96 -5.56
N LEU A 68 -11.91 -0.40 -4.36
CA LEU A 68 -12.77 -0.88 -3.27
C LEU A 68 -13.63 0.24 -2.65
N GLU A 69 -13.48 1.49 -3.07
CA GLU A 69 -14.23 2.61 -2.52
C GLU A 69 -15.69 2.57 -2.97
N VAL A 70 -16.58 2.96 -2.08
CA VAL A 70 -17.95 3.36 -2.39
C VAL A 70 -17.94 4.87 -2.60
N ASP A 71 -17.98 5.35 -3.84
CA ASP A 71 -17.85 6.77 -4.20
C ASP A 71 -18.76 7.69 -3.40
N SER A 72 -19.99 7.26 -3.13
CA SER A 72 -20.98 8.06 -2.40
C SER A 72 -20.68 8.27 -0.91
N SER A 73 -19.75 7.49 -0.33
CA SER A 73 -19.46 7.52 1.12
C SER A 73 -17.98 7.56 1.45
N GLY A 74 -17.06 7.30 0.50
CA GLY A 74 -15.63 7.15 0.74
C GLY A 74 -15.23 5.92 1.55
N ILE A 75 -16.19 5.03 1.86
CA ILE A 75 -15.93 3.83 2.65
C ILE A 75 -15.41 2.73 1.75
N LEU A 76 -14.39 1.99 2.22
CA LEU A 76 -13.94 0.79 1.53
C LEU A 76 -14.85 -0.39 1.84
N ALA A 77 -15.31 -1.06 0.81
CA ALA A 77 -16.09 -2.29 0.92
C ALA A 77 -15.72 -3.27 -0.20
N ARG A 78 -16.00 -4.55 0.03
CA ARG A 78 -15.61 -5.60 -0.90
C ARG A 78 -16.67 -6.70 -1.00
N TRP A 79 -16.92 -7.14 -2.24
CA TRP A 79 -17.65 -8.37 -2.51
C TRP A 79 -16.71 -9.58 -2.47
N GLY A 80 -17.22 -10.73 -2.03
CA GLY A 80 -16.45 -11.97 -1.97
C GLY A 80 -15.35 -11.99 -0.89
N SER A 81 -14.46 -12.95 -0.98
CA SER A 81 -13.36 -13.14 -0.03
C SER A 81 -12.06 -12.46 -0.51
N LEU A 82 -11.11 -12.21 0.41
CA LEU A 82 -9.77 -11.83 0.01
C LEU A 82 -9.09 -12.91 -0.82
N TYR A 83 -9.40 -14.17 -0.57
CA TYR A 83 -8.90 -15.29 -1.35
C TYR A 83 -9.26 -15.13 -2.84
N ASP A 84 -10.51 -14.75 -3.15
CA ASP A 84 -10.98 -14.58 -4.53
C ASP A 84 -10.26 -13.42 -5.21
N MET A 85 -10.11 -12.28 -4.53
CA MET A 85 -9.40 -11.10 -5.06
C MET A 85 -7.92 -11.42 -5.34
N PHE A 86 -7.25 -12.08 -4.41
CA PHE A 86 -5.84 -12.47 -4.59
C PHE A 86 -5.68 -13.55 -5.65
N SER A 87 -6.64 -14.48 -5.78
CA SER A 87 -6.65 -15.48 -6.85
C SER A 87 -6.77 -14.83 -8.22
N HIS A 88 -7.61 -13.81 -8.34
CA HIS A 88 -7.73 -13.03 -9.58
C HIS A 88 -6.41 -12.30 -9.90
N ALA A 89 -5.75 -11.69 -8.91
CA ALA A 89 -4.45 -11.04 -9.11
C ALA A 89 -3.36 -12.05 -9.53
N TRP A 90 -3.32 -13.22 -8.89
CA TRP A 90 -2.41 -14.31 -9.26
C TRP A 90 -2.62 -14.78 -10.71
N GLN A 91 -3.86 -14.98 -11.13
CA GLN A 91 -4.22 -15.39 -12.49
C GLN A 91 -3.83 -14.33 -13.53
N ASN A 92 -3.86 -13.05 -13.15
CA ASN A 92 -3.39 -11.93 -13.96
C ASN A 92 -1.87 -11.66 -13.81
N SER A 93 -1.12 -12.66 -13.38
CA SER A 93 0.35 -12.64 -13.31
C SER A 93 0.97 -11.71 -12.26
N ALA A 94 0.19 -11.12 -11.35
CA ALA A 94 0.74 -10.44 -10.19
C ALA A 94 1.46 -11.43 -9.27
N ARG A 95 2.48 -10.97 -8.57
CA ARG A 95 3.25 -11.77 -7.59
C ARG A 95 3.47 -11.04 -6.27
N ILE A 96 3.17 -9.76 -6.25
CA ILE A 96 3.19 -8.92 -5.06
C ILE A 96 1.91 -8.12 -5.08
N GLN A 97 1.19 -8.09 -3.97
CA GLN A 97 0.02 -7.23 -3.78
C GLN A 97 0.16 -6.45 -2.49
N THR A 98 -0.02 -5.13 -2.60
CA THR A 98 -0.03 -4.21 -1.46
C THR A 98 -1.45 -3.72 -1.20
N ASN A 99 -1.79 -3.56 0.08
CA ASN A 99 -3.10 -3.21 0.56
C ASN A 99 -2.94 -2.22 1.71
N SER A 100 -3.29 -0.95 1.47
CA SER A 100 -3.11 0.12 2.44
C SER A 100 -4.41 0.45 3.16
N TRP A 101 -5.05 -0.57 3.72
CA TRP A 101 -6.32 -0.48 4.45
C TRP A 101 -6.45 -1.59 5.49
N GLY A 102 -7.38 -1.42 6.43
CA GLY A 102 -7.69 -2.39 7.47
C GLY A 102 -9.03 -2.12 8.14
N ASN A 103 -9.47 -3.03 9.01
CA ASN A 103 -10.70 -2.87 9.77
C ASN A 103 -10.38 -2.40 11.20
N GLU A 104 -10.61 -1.13 11.46
CA GLU A 104 -10.35 -0.48 12.74
C GLU A 104 -11.26 -0.94 13.88
N ASN A 105 -12.39 -1.57 13.56
CA ASN A 105 -13.29 -2.13 14.58
C ASN A 105 -12.82 -3.47 15.15
N LEU A 106 -11.79 -4.08 14.57
CA LEU A 106 -11.29 -5.41 14.91
C LEU A 106 -9.79 -5.41 15.25
N VAL A 107 -9.29 -4.32 15.85
CA VAL A 107 -7.86 -4.17 16.14
C VAL A 107 -7.28 -5.35 16.94
N GLY A 108 -6.11 -5.80 16.52
CA GLY A 108 -5.40 -6.93 17.14
C GLY A 108 -5.99 -8.30 16.85
N GLU A 109 -7.20 -8.40 16.30
CA GLU A 109 -7.90 -9.67 16.08
C GLU A 109 -7.38 -10.43 14.86
N TYR A 110 -7.49 -11.75 14.91
CA TYR A 110 -7.32 -12.63 13.75
C TYR A 110 -8.68 -12.84 13.07
N SER A 111 -9.04 -11.95 12.17
CA SER A 111 -10.35 -11.90 11.51
C SER A 111 -10.56 -12.99 10.45
N SER A 112 -11.78 -13.06 9.90
CA SER A 112 -12.08 -13.89 8.73
C SER A 112 -11.22 -13.51 7.51
N ASP A 113 -10.95 -12.23 7.32
CA ASP A 113 -10.09 -11.74 6.24
C ASP A 113 -8.62 -12.10 6.49
N SER A 114 -8.14 -12.03 7.75
CA SER A 114 -6.80 -12.53 8.11
C SER A 114 -6.64 -14.02 7.76
N ARG A 115 -7.65 -14.83 8.08
CA ARG A 115 -7.65 -16.26 7.74
C ARG A 115 -7.72 -16.50 6.23
N SER A 116 -8.51 -15.71 5.51
CA SER A 116 -8.63 -15.77 4.05
C SER A 116 -7.30 -15.46 3.35
N ALA A 117 -6.60 -14.42 3.82
CA ALA A 117 -5.27 -14.06 3.33
C ALA A 117 -4.25 -15.17 3.59
N ASP A 118 -4.23 -15.72 4.81
CA ASP A 118 -3.32 -16.80 5.17
C ASP A 118 -3.55 -18.06 4.34
N ALA A 119 -4.82 -18.45 4.13
CA ALA A 119 -5.17 -19.60 3.31
C ALA A 119 -4.66 -19.42 1.86
N PHE A 120 -4.90 -18.25 1.27
CA PHE A 120 -4.42 -17.97 -0.08
C PHE A 120 -2.89 -18.06 -0.20
N ILE A 121 -2.15 -17.47 0.76
CA ILE A 121 -0.67 -17.47 0.73
C ILE A 121 -0.11 -18.90 0.89
N VAL A 122 -0.75 -19.74 1.69
CA VAL A 122 -0.38 -21.16 1.83
C VAL A 122 -0.54 -21.90 0.50
N ASP A 123 -1.65 -21.68 -0.20
CA ASP A 123 -1.92 -22.32 -1.48
C ASP A 123 -1.06 -21.73 -2.63
N ASN A 124 -0.65 -20.46 -2.49
CA ASN A 124 0.12 -19.73 -3.49
C ASN A 124 1.44 -19.16 -2.92
N PRO A 125 2.41 -20.02 -2.54
CA PRO A 125 3.61 -19.61 -1.78
C PRO A 125 4.60 -18.74 -2.56
N ARG A 126 4.29 -18.34 -3.80
CA ARG A 126 5.06 -17.41 -4.63
C ARG A 126 4.40 -16.03 -4.74
N PHE A 127 3.32 -15.81 -4.00
CA PHE A 127 2.59 -14.54 -3.98
C PHE A 127 2.81 -13.85 -2.63
N LEU A 128 3.42 -12.68 -2.64
CA LEU A 128 3.64 -11.87 -1.45
C LEU A 128 2.48 -10.90 -1.27
N VAL A 129 1.89 -10.89 -0.08
CA VAL A 129 0.84 -9.94 0.30
C VAL A 129 1.37 -9.02 1.40
N LEU A 130 1.24 -7.71 1.19
CA LEU A 130 1.55 -6.69 2.18
C LEU A 130 0.26 -6.02 2.66
N PHE A 131 0.24 -5.66 3.95
CA PHE A 131 -0.80 -4.83 4.55
C PHE A 131 -0.20 -3.74 5.43
N SER A 132 -0.86 -2.58 5.47
CA SER A 132 -0.56 -1.56 6.46
C SER A 132 -0.91 -2.07 7.87
N SER A 133 -0.18 -1.58 8.86
CA SER A 133 -0.46 -1.92 10.27
C SER A 133 -1.70 -1.20 10.81
N GLY A 134 -2.10 -0.09 10.17
CA GLY A 134 -3.07 0.88 10.68
C GLY A 134 -2.40 2.07 11.35
N ASP A 135 -3.19 3.09 11.64
CA ASP A 135 -2.73 4.39 12.15
C ASP A 135 -3.38 4.74 13.51
N LEU A 136 -3.61 3.70 14.35
CA LEU A 136 -4.23 3.78 15.69
C LEU A 136 -3.22 3.63 16.83
N GLY A 137 -1.92 3.92 16.58
CA GLY A 137 -0.86 3.71 17.57
C GLY A 137 -0.98 4.59 18.83
N GLU A 138 -1.72 5.71 18.76
CA GLU A 138 -2.00 6.57 19.92
C GLU A 138 -2.94 5.89 20.92
N ASP A 139 -3.75 4.94 20.49
CA ASP A 139 -4.63 4.14 21.37
C ASP A 139 -3.87 3.08 22.18
N GLY A 140 -2.56 2.93 21.95
CA GLY A 140 -1.69 2.07 22.74
C GLY A 140 -1.26 0.80 22.02
N ALA A 141 -1.13 -0.31 22.79
CA ALA A 141 -0.76 -1.62 22.25
C ALA A 141 -1.95 -2.36 21.64
N ASN A 142 -1.65 -3.38 20.82
CA ASN A 142 -2.64 -4.26 20.16
C ASN A 142 -3.53 -3.52 19.15
N THR A 143 -3.02 -2.48 18.51
CA THR A 143 -3.77 -1.63 17.57
C THR A 143 -3.57 -1.99 16.10
N VAL A 144 -2.87 -3.08 15.77
CA VAL A 144 -2.71 -3.55 14.40
C VAL A 144 -4.05 -3.97 13.82
N THR A 145 -4.45 -3.36 12.71
CA THR A 145 -5.74 -3.63 12.06
C THR A 145 -5.69 -4.90 11.21
N PRO A 146 -6.67 -5.81 11.29
CA PRO A 146 -6.76 -6.89 10.32
C PRO A 146 -7.17 -6.35 8.93
N PRO A 147 -6.70 -6.97 7.82
CA PRO A 147 -5.97 -8.23 7.72
C PRO A 147 -4.46 -8.17 8.01
N GLY A 148 -3.90 -7.00 8.38
CA GLY A 148 -2.50 -6.88 8.77
C GLY A 148 -2.09 -7.78 9.94
N SER A 149 -3.05 -8.19 10.78
CA SER A 149 -2.84 -9.18 11.85
C SER A 149 -2.68 -10.63 11.36
N ALA A 150 -2.80 -10.92 10.07
CA ALA A 150 -2.60 -12.26 9.52
C ALA A 150 -1.14 -12.75 9.69
N LYS A 151 -0.94 -14.08 9.70
CA LYS A 151 0.36 -14.71 10.02
C LYS A 151 1.35 -14.60 8.86
N ASN A 152 0.86 -14.79 7.63
CA ASN A 152 1.70 -14.94 6.45
C ASN A 152 1.92 -13.64 5.68
N VAL A 153 1.09 -12.62 5.90
CA VAL A 153 1.26 -11.30 5.29
C VAL A 153 2.50 -10.59 5.84
N LEU A 154 3.06 -9.70 5.07
CA LEU A 154 4.06 -8.75 5.52
C LEU A 154 3.35 -7.47 5.97
N THR A 155 3.38 -7.18 7.27
CA THR A 155 2.67 -6.03 7.86
C THR A 155 3.64 -4.91 8.14
N ILE A 156 3.30 -3.70 7.68
CA ILE A 156 4.22 -2.56 7.66
C ILE A 156 3.69 -1.44 8.55
N GLY A 157 4.52 -1.02 9.50
CA GLY A 157 4.33 0.22 10.27
C GLY A 157 5.08 1.40 9.63
N ALA A 158 4.83 2.60 10.12
CA ALA A 158 5.46 3.82 9.62
C ALA A 158 6.69 4.23 10.43
N THR A 159 7.65 4.88 9.74
CA THR A 159 8.73 5.67 10.35
C THR A 159 8.74 7.09 9.80
N THR A 160 9.39 8.00 10.52
CA THR A 160 9.71 9.34 10.05
C THR A 160 10.82 9.31 9.00
N THR A 161 10.83 10.31 8.13
CA THR A 161 11.83 10.46 7.05
C THR A 161 12.98 11.41 7.43
N GLY A 162 12.93 12.04 8.61
CA GLY A 162 13.85 13.09 9.00
C GLY A 162 13.62 14.44 8.29
N SER A 163 12.67 14.50 7.35
CA SER A 163 12.43 15.69 6.51
C SER A 163 11.74 16.83 7.25
N MET A 164 11.16 16.62 8.41
CA MET A 164 10.29 17.57 9.12
C MET A 164 10.88 18.16 10.41
N GLY A 165 12.19 18.14 10.56
CA GLY A 165 12.91 19.05 11.48
C GLY A 165 12.79 18.80 12.97
N SER A 166 11.93 17.91 13.47
CA SER A 166 11.78 17.65 14.91
C SER A 166 11.98 16.20 15.33
N ASP A 167 11.78 15.25 14.44
CA ASP A 167 11.93 13.83 14.75
C ASP A 167 13.19 13.26 14.11
N SER A 168 13.91 12.42 14.84
CA SER A 168 15.05 11.72 14.28
C SER A 168 14.58 10.76 13.20
N GLU A 169 15.30 10.73 12.08
CA GLU A 169 15.07 9.77 10.99
C GLU A 169 14.94 8.34 11.53
N GLY A 170 13.96 7.58 11.03
CA GLY A 170 13.70 6.22 11.45
C GLY A 170 12.92 6.06 12.76
N SER A 171 12.50 7.16 13.40
CA SER A 171 11.62 7.09 14.58
C SER A 171 10.23 6.60 14.19
N VAL A 172 9.59 5.80 15.04
CA VAL A 172 8.21 5.36 14.84
C VAL A 172 7.26 6.47 15.31
N PRO A 173 6.45 7.07 14.41
CA PRO A 173 5.51 8.12 14.80
C PRO A 173 4.39 7.56 15.68
N ALA A 174 3.80 8.42 16.50
CA ALA A 174 2.81 8.04 17.51
C ALA A 174 1.59 7.30 16.89
N PHE A 175 1.17 7.73 15.71
CA PHE A 175 0.03 7.14 15.00
C PHE A 175 0.26 5.70 14.54
N SER A 176 1.50 5.30 14.20
CA SER A 176 1.76 3.96 13.65
C SER A 176 1.28 2.88 14.60
N SER A 177 0.36 2.03 14.15
CA SER A 177 -0.23 0.96 14.97
C SER A 177 0.82 0.01 15.53
N LYS A 178 0.62 -0.40 16.79
CA LYS A 178 1.56 -1.17 17.61
C LYS A 178 1.02 -2.56 17.90
N GLY A 179 1.91 -3.55 17.86
CA GLY A 179 1.60 -4.91 18.32
C GLY A 179 1.55 -5.00 19.87
N SER A 180 1.42 -6.18 20.35
CA SER A 180 1.24 -7.46 19.67
C SER A 180 -0.18 -7.61 19.10
N THR A 181 -0.44 -8.70 18.34
CA THR A 181 -1.83 -9.12 18.12
C THR A 181 -2.43 -9.64 19.44
N LEU A 182 -3.77 -9.76 19.53
CA LEU A 182 -4.43 -10.25 20.75
C LEU A 182 -4.03 -11.69 21.12
N ASP A 183 -3.61 -12.49 20.15
CA ASP A 183 -3.07 -13.84 20.35
C ASP A 183 -1.53 -13.87 20.58
N GLY A 184 -0.92 -12.70 20.82
CA GLY A 184 0.47 -12.56 21.26
C GLY A 184 1.53 -12.64 20.16
N ARG A 185 1.17 -12.59 18.88
CA ARG A 185 2.15 -12.56 17.78
C ARG A 185 2.74 -11.17 17.60
N ILE A 186 4.02 -11.13 17.20
CA ILE A 186 4.70 -9.87 16.87
C ILE A 186 4.16 -9.33 15.54
N LYS A 187 3.68 -8.10 15.56
CA LYS A 187 3.29 -7.28 14.42
C LYS A 187 3.50 -5.78 14.78
N PRO A 188 3.76 -4.88 13.84
CA PRO A 188 4.07 -5.16 12.42
C PRO A 188 5.35 -6.00 12.27
N ASP A 189 5.58 -6.56 11.06
CA ASP A 189 6.79 -7.32 10.76
C ASP A 189 8.02 -6.41 10.57
N LEU A 190 7.81 -5.22 10.01
CA LEU A 190 8.81 -4.16 9.86
C LEU A 190 8.16 -2.77 9.72
N VAL A 191 8.99 -1.77 9.64
CA VAL A 191 8.61 -0.37 9.43
C VAL A 191 9.29 0.19 8.19
N ALA A 192 8.69 1.21 7.58
CA ALA A 192 9.24 1.92 6.43
C ALA A 192 8.85 3.41 6.49
N PRO A 193 9.49 4.30 5.73
CA PRO A 193 9.11 5.70 5.65
C PRO A 193 7.62 5.88 5.34
N GLY A 194 6.92 6.65 6.17
CA GLY A 194 5.47 6.86 6.07
C GLY A 194 5.03 8.26 6.54
N VAL A 195 5.95 9.21 6.68
CA VAL A 195 5.65 10.56 7.13
C VAL A 195 6.03 11.57 6.05
N MET A 196 5.07 12.44 5.69
CA MET A 196 5.25 13.51 4.68
C MET A 196 5.79 13.00 3.35
N LEU A 197 5.25 11.88 2.88
CA LEU A 197 5.59 11.38 1.56
C LEU A 197 4.84 12.16 0.48
N CYS A 198 5.59 12.79 -0.41
CA CYS A 198 5.07 13.49 -1.58
C CYS A 198 4.78 12.47 -2.68
N SER A 199 3.55 12.48 -3.19
CA SER A 199 3.12 11.55 -4.25
C SER A 199 1.92 12.11 -5.01
N ALA A 200 1.48 11.43 -6.07
CA ALA A 200 0.41 11.88 -6.94
C ALA A 200 -0.90 12.15 -6.17
N ARG A 201 -1.58 13.20 -6.60
CA ARG A 201 -2.92 13.57 -6.16
C ARG A 201 -3.91 13.31 -7.29
N ALA A 202 -4.97 12.56 -7.03
CA ALA A 202 -6.03 12.38 -8.03
C ALA A 202 -6.74 13.71 -8.34
N GLU A 203 -6.96 13.99 -9.64
CA GLU A 203 -7.62 15.22 -10.08
C GLU A 203 -9.05 15.30 -9.54
N GLU A 204 -9.78 14.18 -9.57
CA GLU A 204 -11.16 14.06 -9.15
C GLU A 204 -11.36 13.97 -7.62
N ALA A 205 -10.31 13.92 -6.82
CA ALA A 205 -10.41 13.79 -5.37
C ALA A 205 -11.05 15.03 -4.73
N SER A 206 -12.30 14.89 -4.29
CA SER A 206 -13.11 15.98 -3.74
C SER A 206 -12.77 16.35 -2.29
N SER A 207 -12.18 15.43 -1.54
CA SER A 207 -11.83 15.59 -0.11
C SER A 207 -10.36 15.27 0.20
N ALA A 208 -9.46 15.45 -0.79
CA ALA A 208 -8.03 15.27 -0.58
C ALA A 208 -7.52 16.22 0.51
N GLN A 209 -6.86 15.66 1.52
CA GLN A 209 -6.43 16.39 2.73
C GLN A 209 -4.91 16.64 2.78
N GLY A 210 -4.16 16.11 1.82
CA GLY A 210 -2.71 16.32 1.75
C GLY A 210 -2.35 17.76 1.40
N GLU A 211 -1.27 18.27 2.01
CA GLU A 211 -0.70 19.54 1.61
C GLU A 211 -0.01 19.39 0.23
N SER A 212 -0.11 20.44 -0.61
CA SER A 212 0.64 20.46 -1.86
C SER A 212 2.14 20.38 -1.59
N CYS A 213 2.82 19.44 -2.21
CA CYS A 213 4.27 19.25 -2.07
C CYS A 213 5.06 19.52 -3.36
N SER A 214 4.37 20.01 -4.41
CA SER A 214 4.96 20.43 -5.67
C SER A 214 4.27 21.66 -6.20
N SER A 215 4.95 22.41 -7.05
CA SER A 215 4.37 23.58 -7.75
C SER A 215 3.62 23.21 -9.04
N THR A 216 3.63 21.94 -9.43
CA THR A 216 2.94 21.46 -10.63
C THR A 216 1.44 21.25 -10.35
N THR A 217 0.63 21.49 -11.38
CA THR A 217 -0.82 21.36 -11.30
C THR A 217 -1.35 20.43 -12.38
N HIS A 218 -2.55 19.92 -12.19
CA HIS A 218 -3.33 19.25 -13.23
C HIS A 218 -3.66 20.21 -14.38
N SER A 219 -4.30 19.69 -15.42
CA SER A 219 -4.65 20.45 -16.64
C SER A 219 -5.56 21.63 -16.38
N ASP A 220 -6.26 21.68 -15.25
CA ASP A 220 -7.09 22.79 -14.79
C ASP A 220 -6.30 24.02 -14.33
N GLY A 221 -4.98 23.88 -14.17
CA GLY A 221 -4.05 24.94 -13.74
C GLY A 221 -4.20 25.36 -12.27
N THR A 222 -4.99 24.66 -11.49
CA THR A 222 -5.32 25.02 -10.08
C THR A 222 -5.15 23.87 -9.10
N THR A 223 -5.55 22.68 -9.47
CA THR A 223 -5.44 21.47 -8.63
C THR A 223 -3.99 21.00 -8.57
N PRO A 224 -3.35 20.91 -7.38
CA PRO A 224 -1.99 20.39 -7.27
C PRO A 224 -1.88 18.97 -7.85
N LEU A 225 -0.81 18.70 -8.59
CA LEU A 225 -0.55 17.39 -9.17
C LEU A 225 -0.05 16.39 -8.12
N TYR A 226 0.54 16.89 -7.03
CA TYR A 226 1.11 16.09 -5.93
C TYR A 226 0.69 16.63 -4.57
N MET A 227 0.57 15.72 -3.62
CA MET A 227 0.29 16.03 -2.22
C MET A 227 1.15 15.16 -1.28
N ALA A 228 1.40 15.67 -0.07
CA ALA A 228 2.09 14.93 0.97
C ALA A 228 1.09 14.29 1.92
N LEU A 229 1.24 13.01 2.20
CA LEU A 229 0.43 12.29 3.18
C LEU A 229 1.30 11.60 4.23
N ASN A 230 0.66 11.28 5.36
CA ASN A 230 1.22 10.48 6.45
C ASN A 230 0.40 9.19 6.58
N GLY A 231 1.06 8.09 6.93
CA GLY A 231 0.35 6.84 7.23
C GLY A 231 1.22 5.59 7.07
N SER A 232 0.84 4.54 7.76
CA SER A 232 1.33 3.19 7.50
C SER A 232 0.99 2.72 6.08
N SER A 233 0.02 3.36 5.44
CA SER A 233 -0.36 3.20 4.03
C SER A 233 0.79 3.53 3.08
N MET A 234 1.42 4.69 3.27
CA MET A 234 2.57 5.15 2.48
C MET A 234 3.78 4.27 2.73
N ALA A 235 4.02 3.93 4.01
CA ALA A 235 5.07 2.99 4.41
C ALA A 235 4.93 1.63 3.73
N THR A 236 3.70 1.14 3.59
CA THR A 236 3.41 -0.13 2.93
C THR A 236 3.75 -0.10 1.44
N ALA A 237 3.49 1.01 0.76
CA ALA A 237 3.87 1.21 -0.63
C ALA A 237 5.41 1.23 -0.80
N VAL A 238 6.12 1.94 0.09
CA VAL A 238 7.60 1.95 0.11
C VAL A 238 8.16 0.55 0.31
N ALA A 239 7.65 -0.19 1.31
CA ALA A 239 8.08 -1.57 1.58
C ALA A 239 7.77 -2.53 0.42
N ALA A 240 6.63 -2.34 -0.28
CA ALA A 240 6.29 -3.11 -1.47
C ALA A 240 7.28 -2.85 -2.61
N GLY A 241 7.78 -1.63 -2.73
CA GLY A 241 8.86 -1.28 -3.65
C GLY A 241 10.14 -2.04 -3.33
N GLY A 242 10.57 -2.01 -2.07
CA GLY A 242 11.70 -2.80 -1.58
C GLY A 242 11.55 -4.29 -1.88
N ALA A 243 10.38 -4.87 -1.58
CA ALA A 243 10.08 -6.27 -1.89
C ALA A 243 10.13 -6.57 -3.40
N THR A 244 9.71 -5.63 -4.24
CA THR A 244 9.79 -5.76 -5.71
C THR A 244 11.24 -5.77 -6.18
N MET A 245 12.09 -4.90 -5.64
CA MET A 245 13.53 -4.87 -5.94
C MET A 245 14.23 -6.16 -5.47
N VAL A 246 13.93 -6.64 -4.25
CA VAL A 246 14.43 -7.93 -3.75
C VAL A 246 14.03 -9.07 -4.69
N ARG A 247 12.75 -9.10 -5.11
CA ARG A 247 12.28 -10.11 -6.06
C ARG A 247 13.00 -10.02 -7.40
N GLN A 248 13.23 -8.83 -7.91
CA GLN A 248 14.00 -8.63 -9.14
C GLN A 248 15.42 -9.16 -8.99
N TYR A 249 16.13 -8.80 -7.94
CA TYR A 249 17.48 -9.28 -7.65
C TYR A 249 17.55 -10.80 -7.56
N VAL A 250 16.64 -11.42 -6.82
CA VAL A 250 16.60 -12.89 -6.69
C VAL A 250 16.36 -13.57 -8.05
N ARG A 251 15.60 -12.93 -8.94
CA ARG A 251 15.36 -13.48 -10.29
C ARG A 251 16.53 -13.26 -11.24
N SER A 252 17.08 -12.06 -11.30
CA SER A 252 18.12 -11.70 -12.28
C SER A 252 19.50 -12.15 -11.88
N ASP A 253 19.87 -11.98 -10.60
CA ASP A 253 21.25 -12.16 -10.14
C ASP A 253 21.44 -13.50 -9.43
N VAL A 254 20.46 -13.95 -8.63
CA VAL A 254 20.52 -15.27 -7.98
C VAL A 254 20.01 -16.39 -8.90
N GLY A 255 19.22 -16.07 -9.93
CA GLY A 255 18.74 -17.02 -10.94
C GLY A 255 17.51 -17.85 -10.54
N ILE A 256 16.81 -17.48 -9.45
CA ILE A 256 15.55 -18.14 -9.03
C ILE A 256 14.39 -17.47 -9.76
N THR A 257 13.95 -18.04 -10.86
CA THR A 257 12.93 -17.44 -11.76
C THR A 257 11.57 -17.20 -11.10
N GLU A 258 11.15 -18.09 -10.19
CA GLU A 258 9.88 -18.00 -9.44
C GLU A 258 10.14 -18.12 -7.93
N PRO A 259 10.70 -17.06 -7.29
CA PRO A 259 11.02 -17.09 -5.87
C PRO A 259 9.76 -17.18 -5.01
N ARG A 260 9.86 -17.91 -3.91
CA ARG A 260 8.80 -17.98 -2.90
C ARG A 260 8.69 -16.66 -2.14
N SER A 261 7.47 -16.34 -1.70
CA SER A 261 7.19 -15.11 -0.96
C SER A 261 7.91 -15.06 0.41
N ASP A 262 8.12 -16.22 1.05
CA ASP A 262 8.86 -16.31 2.30
C ASP A 262 10.34 -15.95 2.12
N LEU A 263 10.96 -16.32 1.00
CA LEU A 263 12.32 -15.89 0.66
C LEU A 263 12.40 -14.37 0.46
N ILE A 264 11.41 -13.79 -0.25
CA ILE A 264 11.36 -12.34 -0.44
C ILE A 264 11.14 -11.63 0.91
N LYS A 265 10.18 -12.12 1.72
CA LYS A 265 9.94 -11.59 3.07
C LYS A 265 11.20 -11.63 3.94
N ALA A 266 11.93 -12.74 3.95
CA ALA A 266 13.19 -12.86 4.68
C ALA A 266 14.27 -11.89 4.15
N GLY A 267 14.37 -11.72 2.83
CA GLY A 267 15.29 -10.78 2.21
C GLY A 267 15.00 -9.32 2.63
N VAL A 268 13.74 -8.91 2.57
CA VAL A 268 13.34 -7.55 3.00
C VAL A 268 13.66 -7.34 4.48
N ASN A 269 13.33 -8.31 5.36
CA ASN A 269 13.61 -8.22 6.79
C ASN A 269 15.11 -8.14 7.10
N ASN A 270 15.95 -8.87 6.38
CA ASN A 270 17.40 -8.84 6.58
C ASN A 270 18.07 -7.54 6.08
N TRP A 271 17.47 -6.87 5.08
CA TRP A 271 18.03 -5.63 4.53
C TRP A 271 17.52 -4.38 5.24
N ALA A 272 16.48 -4.52 6.07
CA ALA A 272 15.89 -3.43 6.85
C ALA A 272 16.59 -3.19 8.21
N GLY A 273 17.58 -4.03 8.58
CA GLY A 273 18.32 -3.97 9.85
C GLY A 273 19.70 -3.36 9.76
#